data_c146119444a9b0764ad406a6f87185e5
#
_entry.id   c146119444a9b0764ad406a6f87185e5
#
_cell.length_a   1.000
_cell.length_b   1.000
_cell.length_c   1.000
_cell.angle_alpha   90.00
_cell.angle_beta   90.00
_cell.angle_gamma   90.00
#
_symmetry.space_group_name_H-M   'P 1'
#
loop_
_entity.id
_entity.type
_entity.pdbx_description
1 polymer ?
#
loop_
_entity_poly.entity_id
_entity_poly.type
_entity_poly.pdbx_seq_one_letter_code
_entity_poly.pdbx_strand_id
1 'polypeptide(L)'
;MPHHPSLLPNMYLPEPDLPRGRRMLFKLAWPLIRAGTGLVAADHSYATGVTYGELHIERGCLDGAGVSWHVSQQDLARIPRTGPVLVIANHAYGMADGLLKALLIGLVRSDYKLIANEMLAVFPELIERYILVNAFDSTT
;
A
#
# COMPACT_ATOMS: atom_id res chain seq x y z
N MET A 1 -2.93 12.30 -20.14
CA MET A 1 -2.46 11.46 -19.03
C MET A 1 -3.12 10.10 -19.20
N PRO A 2 -2.39 8.99 -19.28
CA PRO A 2 -3.02 7.70 -19.34
C PRO A 2 -3.85 7.50 -18.08
N HIS A 3 -5.13 7.20 -18.24
CA HIS A 3 -5.98 6.76 -17.15
C HIS A 3 -5.42 5.43 -16.66
N HIS A 4 -4.66 5.43 -15.57
CA HIS A 4 -4.41 4.21 -14.83
C HIS A 4 -5.77 3.69 -14.33
N PRO A 5 -6.13 2.43 -14.66
CA PRO A 5 -7.36 1.88 -14.13
C PRO A 5 -7.29 1.92 -12.60
N SER A 6 -8.29 2.53 -11.98
CA SER A 6 -8.42 2.50 -10.54
C SER A 6 -8.38 1.04 -10.07
N LEU A 7 -7.43 0.68 -9.21
CA LEU A 7 -7.30 -0.68 -8.66
C LEU A 7 -8.45 -1.01 -7.70
N LEU A 8 -9.04 0.00 -7.10
CA LEU A 8 -10.07 -0.15 -6.08
C LEU A 8 -11.35 -0.84 -6.53
N PRO A 9 -11.85 -0.71 -7.79
CA PRO A 9 -13.02 -1.47 -8.22
C PRO A 9 -12.83 -2.98 -8.15
N ASN A 10 -11.63 -3.47 -8.43
CA ASN A 10 -11.35 -4.91 -8.41
C ASN A 10 -11.17 -5.47 -7.00
N MET A 11 -10.78 -4.61 -6.04
CA MET A 11 -10.50 -5.00 -4.66
C MET A 11 -11.74 -4.94 -3.76
N TYR A 12 -12.69 -4.07 -4.06
CA TYR A 12 -13.85 -3.79 -3.21
C TYR A 12 -15.21 -4.01 -3.89
N LEU A 13 -15.23 -4.50 -5.12
CA LEU A 13 -16.50 -4.90 -5.73
C LEU A 13 -16.99 -6.17 -5.06
N PRO A 14 -18.28 -6.26 -4.76
CA PRO A 14 -18.87 -7.47 -4.21
C PRO A 14 -18.66 -8.64 -5.16
N GLU A 15 -18.41 -9.80 -4.58
CA GLU A 15 -18.23 -11.04 -5.31
C GLU A 15 -19.38 -11.29 -6.32
N PRO A 16 -19.08 -12.02 -7.42
CA PRO A 16 -20.05 -12.24 -8.49
C PRO A 16 -21.36 -12.91 -8.05
N ASP A 17 -21.37 -13.57 -6.88
CA ASP A 17 -22.52 -14.32 -6.37
C ASP A 17 -23.59 -13.50 -5.65
N LEU A 18 -23.43 -12.20 -5.55
CA LEU A 18 -24.48 -11.36 -5.00
C LEU A 18 -25.73 -11.33 -5.90
N PRO A 19 -26.95 -11.50 -5.33
CA PRO A 19 -28.19 -11.34 -6.07
C PRO A 19 -28.22 -10.04 -6.86
N ARG A 20 -28.76 -10.10 -8.09
CA ARG A 20 -28.76 -8.96 -9.04
C ARG A 20 -29.22 -7.63 -8.42
N GLY A 21 -30.25 -7.65 -7.57
CA GLY A 21 -30.76 -6.46 -6.89
C GLY A 21 -29.76 -5.86 -5.90
N ARG A 22 -29.07 -6.68 -5.11
CA ARG A 22 -28.03 -6.22 -4.17
C ARG A 22 -26.81 -5.68 -4.90
N ARG A 23 -26.43 -6.29 -6.02
CA ARG A 23 -25.33 -5.82 -6.85
C ARG A 23 -25.63 -4.45 -7.47
N MET A 24 -26.87 -4.23 -7.90
CA MET A 24 -27.31 -2.93 -8.43
C MET A 24 -27.31 -1.85 -7.35
N LEU A 25 -27.83 -2.17 -6.17
CA LEU A 25 -27.83 -1.28 -5.01
C LEU A 25 -26.42 -0.89 -4.58
N PHE A 26 -25.51 -1.86 -4.54
CA PHE A 26 -24.10 -1.61 -4.24
C PHE A 26 -23.45 -0.68 -5.27
N LYS A 27 -23.68 -0.91 -6.58
CA LYS A 27 -23.15 -0.04 -7.64
C LYS A 27 -23.66 1.41 -7.52
N LEU A 28 -24.91 1.61 -7.11
CA LEU A 28 -25.47 2.95 -6.88
C LEU A 28 -24.89 3.60 -5.61
N ALA A 29 -24.65 2.84 -4.55
CA ALA A 29 -24.08 3.34 -3.31
C ALA A 29 -22.54 3.51 -3.39
N TRP A 30 -21.88 2.86 -4.35
CA TRP A 30 -20.42 2.84 -4.46
C TRP A 30 -19.74 4.22 -4.48
N PRO A 31 -20.23 5.24 -5.24
CA PRO A 31 -19.64 6.57 -5.20
C PRO A 31 -19.66 7.21 -3.81
N LEU A 32 -20.75 7.01 -3.06
CA LEU A 32 -20.89 7.52 -1.69
C LEU A 32 -19.96 6.76 -0.72
N ILE A 33 -19.88 5.45 -0.87
CA ILE A 33 -18.97 4.61 -0.07
C ILE A 33 -17.53 5.06 -0.31
N ARG A 34 -17.11 5.21 -1.56
CA ARG A 34 -15.75 5.70 -1.90
C ARG A 34 -15.45 7.06 -1.28
N ALA A 35 -16.38 7.99 -1.37
CA ALA A 35 -16.20 9.33 -0.82
C ALA A 35 -16.10 9.32 0.72
N GLY A 36 -16.91 8.49 1.39
CA GLY A 36 -16.95 8.42 2.86
C GLY A 36 -15.86 7.58 3.51
N THR A 37 -15.21 6.67 2.76
CA THR A 37 -14.23 5.71 3.32
C THR A 37 -12.78 6.08 3.05
N GLY A 38 -12.50 7.20 2.38
CA GLY A 38 -11.13 7.57 2.01
C GLY A 38 -10.54 6.80 0.83
N LEU A 39 -11.33 5.94 0.17
CA LEU A 39 -10.86 5.16 -0.99
C LEU A 39 -10.43 6.04 -2.15
N VAL A 40 -11.04 7.22 -2.32
CA VAL A 40 -10.63 8.20 -3.35
C VAL A 40 -9.21 8.71 -3.06
N ALA A 41 -8.91 8.98 -1.80
CA ALA A 41 -7.58 9.42 -1.38
C ALA A 41 -6.55 8.30 -1.57
N ALA A 42 -6.91 7.05 -1.28
CA ALA A 42 -6.05 5.89 -1.50
C ALA A 42 -5.76 5.68 -2.99
N ASP A 43 -6.76 5.80 -3.87
CA ASP A 43 -6.57 5.76 -5.32
C ASP A 43 -5.62 6.85 -5.81
N HIS A 44 -5.82 8.08 -5.33
CA HIS A 44 -4.96 9.21 -5.68
C HIS A 44 -3.52 9.00 -5.22
N SER A 45 -3.36 8.52 -3.98
CA SER A 45 -2.06 8.16 -3.40
C SER A 45 -1.32 7.15 -4.29
N TYR A 46 -1.96 6.04 -4.62
CA TYR A 46 -1.36 5.02 -5.47
C TYR A 46 -1.07 5.52 -6.89
N ALA A 47 -2.03 6.20 -7.52
CA ALA A 47 -1.82 6.76 -8.86
C ALA A 47 -0.63 7.73 -8.90
N THR A 48 -0.45 8.55 -7.86
CA THR A 48 0.71 9.41 -7.70
C THR A 48 1.98 8.58 -7.54
N GLY A 49 1.95 7.53 -6.71
CA GLY A 49 3.06 6.60 -6.51
C GLY A 49 3.58 6.02 -7.82
N VAL A 50 2.67 5.51 -8.65
CA VAL A 50 3.04 4.92 -9.96
C VAL A 50 3.76 5.93 -10.87
N THR A 51 3.43 7.23 -10.80
CA THR A 51 4.13 8.26 -11.59
C THR A 51 5.59 8.46 -11.18
N TYR A 52 5.97 8.09 -9.94
CA TYR A 52 7.34 8.17 -9.45
C TYR A 52 8.22 6.98 -9.91
N GLY A 53 7.58 5.94 -10.48
CA GLY A 53 8.26 4.71 -10.90
C GLY A 53 8.58 3.76 -9.74
N GLU A 54 8.92 2.53 -10.08
CA GLU A 54 9.07 1.42 -9.12
C GLU A 54 10.06 1.69 -7.98
N LEU A 55 11.13 2.45 -8.24
CA LEU A 55 12.15 2.75 -7.22
C LEU A 55 11.70 3.77 -6.18
N HIS A 56 10.67 4.55 -6.48
CA HIS A 56 10.24 5.68 -5.66
C HIS A 56 8.73 5.67 -5.38
N ILE A 57 8.07 4.55 -5.67
CA ILE A 57 6.62 4.43 -5.56
C ILE A 57 6.12 4.72 -4.14
N GLU A 58 6.84 4.26 -3.11
CA GLU A 58 6.48 4.49 -1.71
C GLU A 58 6.45 6.00 -1.39
N ARG A 59 7.45 6.72 -1.89
CA ARG A 59 7.51 8.17 -1.74
C ARG A 59 6.35 8.84 -2.46
N GLY A 60 6.10 8.48 -3.70
CA GLY A 60 4.98 9.03 -4.47
C GLY A 60 3.62 8.74 -3.84
N CYS A 61 3.44 7.55 -3.26
CA CYS A 61 2.22 7.22 -2.51
C CYS A 61 2.06 8.10 -1.26
N LEU A 62 3.11 8.33 -0.50
CA LEU A 62 3.07 9.21 0.67
C LEU A 62 2.78 10.66 0.27
N ASP A 63 3.44 11.16 -0.77
CA ASP A 63 3.22 12.50 -1.31
C ASP A 63 1.77 12.67 -1.81
N GLY A 64 1.24 11.67 -2.53
CA GLY A 64 -0.15 11.63 -3.00
C GLY A 64 -1.18 11.54 -1.88
N ALA A 65 -0.81 10.95 -0.75
CA ALA A 65 -1.62 10.92 0.47
C ALA A 65 -1.51 12.20 1.31
N GLY A 66 -0.66 13.15 0.92
CA GLY A 66 -0.38 14.37 1.69
C GLY A 66 0.38 14.11 2.99
N VAL A 67 1.10 12.98 3.08
CA VAL A 67 1.89 12.62 4.26
C VAL A 67 3.27 13.25 4.19
N SER A 68 3.57 14.15 5.10
CA SER A 68 4.91 14.67 5.31
C SER A 68 5.64 13.84 6.38
N TRP A 69 6.93 13.61 6.16
CA TRP A 69 7.77 12.85 7.08
C TRP A 69 9.12 13.54 7.27
N HIS A 70 9.74 13.25 8.40
CA HIS A 70 11.07 13.74 8.73
C HIS A 70 11.88 12.65 9.40
N VAL A 71 13.14 12.51 9.02
CA VAL A 71 14.09 11.60 9.63
C VAL A 71 15.47 12.27 9.72
N SER A 72 16.16 12.10 10.84
CA SER A 72 17.51 12.61 10.98
C SER A 72 18.53 11.68 10.26
N GLN A 73 19.64 12.25 9.79
CA GLN A 73 20.74 11.46 9.24
C GLN A 73 21.33 10.50 10.30
N GLN A 74 21.30 10.90 11.57
CA GLN A 74 21.75 10.06 12.67
C GLN A 74 20.85 8.83 12.83
N ASP A 75 19.54 8.95 12.64
CA ASP A 75 18.63 7.82 12.73
C ASP A 75 18.75 6.90 11.51
N LEU A 76 18.88 7.44 10.32
CA LEU A 76 19.16 6.64 9.12
C LEU A 76 20.47 5.87 9.23
N ALA A 77 21.51 6.45 9.85
CA ALA A 77 22.79 5.78 10.06
C ALA A 77 22.72 4.57 11.01
N ARG A 78 21.63 4.41 11.78
CA ARG A 78 21.39 3.23 12.62
C ARG A 78 20.94 2.01 11.83
N ILE A 79 20.47 2.20 10.59
CA ILE A 79 20.08 1.09 9.72
C ILE A 79 21.36 0.48 9.16
N PRO A 80 21.66 -0.82 9.43
CA PRO A 80 22.84 -1.48 8.90
C PRO A 80 22.79 -1.52 7.36
N ARG A 81 23.89 -1.11 6.72
CA ARG A 81 24.00 -1.15 5.26
C ARG A 81 24.18 -2.54 4.70
N THR A 82 24.70 -3.47 5.49
CA THR A 82 25.00 -4.85 5.10
C THR A 82 24.69 -5.81 6.25
N GLY A 83 24.61 -7.09 5.94
CA GLY A 83 24.34 -8.15 6.91
C GLY A 83 22.83 -8.29 7.24
N PRO A 84 22.50 -9.36 7.98
CA PRO A 84 21.11 -9.66 8.32
C PRO A 84 20.56 -8.64 9.33
N VAL A 85 19.33 -8.17 9.10
CA VAL A 85 18.64 -7.25 10.01
C VAL A 85 17.15 -7.55 9.99
N LEU A 86 16.53 -7.49 11.16
CA LEU A 86 15.08 -7.52 11.32
C LEU A 86 14.64 -6.17 11.86
N VAL A 87 13.81 -5.47 11.10
CA VAL A 87 13.23 -4.18 11.49
C VAL A 87 11.83 -4.41 12.00
N ILE A 88 11.59 -4.02 13.24
CA ILE A 88 10.29 -4.12 13.91
C ILE A 88 9.82 -2.71 14.25
N ALA A 89 8.55 -2.41 13.99
CA ALA A 89 7.93 -1.14 14.37
C ALA A 89 6.45 -1.34 14.63
N ASN A 90 5.85 -0.41 15.38
CA ASN A 90 4.41 -0.32 15.51
C ASN A 90 3.74 -0.07 14.14
N HIS A 91 2.43 -0.31 14.07
CA HIS A 91 1.67 -0.21 12.83
C HIS A 91 0.33 0.52 13.07
N ALA A 92 0.43 1.71 13.65
CA ALA A 92 -0.74 2.49 14.11
C ALA A 92 -1.52 3.15 12.96
N TYR A 93 -0.84 3.46 11.85
CA TYR A 93 -1.41 4.19 10.71
C TYR A 93 -1.57 3.33 9.46
N GLY A 94 -1.55 2.00 9.61
CA GLY A 94 -1.80 1.07 8.51
C GLY A 94 -0.83 1.25 7.33
N MET A 95 -1.36 1.41 6.12
CA MET A 95 -0.55 1.45 4.89
C MET A 95 0.52 2.56 4.92
N ALA A 96 0.25 3.71 5.53
CA ALA A 96 1.23 4.80 5.62
C ALA A 96 2.50 4.38 6.37
N ASP A 97 2.36 3.60 7.46
CA ASP A 97 3.53 3.08 8.19
C ASP A 97 4.33 2.09 7.34
N GLY A 98 3.66 1.24 6.58
CA GLY A 98 4.29 0.29 5.68
C GLY A 98 5.13 0.99 4.62
N LEU A 99 4.54 1.96 3.93
CA LEU A 99 5.19 2.77 2.90
C LEU A 99 6.37 3.57 3.47
N LEU A 100 6.20 4.18 4.66
CA LEU A 100 7.26 4.95 5.29
C LEU A 100 8.45 4.06 5.70
N LYS A 101 8.18 2.88 6.26
CA LYS A 101 9.25 1.90 6.60
C LYS A 101 10.01 1.47 5.35
N ALA A 102 9.29 1.11 4.28
CA ALA A 102 9.90 0.75 3.00
C ALA A 102 10.78 1.87 2.45
N LEU A 103 10.26 3.09 2.46
CA LEU A 103 11.00 4.28 2.02
C LEU A 103 12.28 4.49 2.83
N LEU A 104 12.19 4.51 4.17
CA LEU A 104 13.34 4.76 5.05
C LEU A 104 14.41 3.68 4.91
N ILE A 105 14.02 2.41 4.84
CA ILE A 105 14.96 1.31 4.61
C ILE A 105 15.57 1.43 3.22
N GLY A 106 14.76 1.71 2.20
CA GLY A 106 15.18 1.88 0.81
C GLY A 106 16.17 3.02 0.58
N LEU A 107 16.17 4.07 1.43
CA LEU A 107 17.19 5.12 1.42
C LEU A 107 18.59 4.62 1.81
N VAL A 108 18.69 3.47 2.48
CA VAL A 108 19.95 2.93 3.02
C VAL A 108 20.38 1.67 2.29
N ARG A 109 19.43 0.78 1.94
CA ARG A 109 19.69 -0.52 1.30
C ARG A 109 18.51 -0.97 0.44
N SER A 110 18.80 -1.70 -0.62
CA SER A 110 17.78 -2.21 -1.57
C SER A 110 17.40 -3.68 -1.38
N ASP A 111 18.14 -4.42 -0.55
CA ASP A 111 18.00 -5.86 -0.35
C ASP A 111 17.04 -6.22 0.80
N TYR A 112 15.93 -5.50 0.94
CA TYR A 112 14.94 -5.75 1.98
C TYR A 112 13.67 -6.38 1.43
N LYS A 113 12.93 -7.04 2.31
CA LYS A 113 11.57 -7.53 2.08
C LYS A 113 10.67 -7.06 3.22
N LEU A 114 9.41 -6.83 2.91
CA LEU A 114 8.37 -6.46 3.87
C LEU A 114 7.38 -7.61 4.03
N ILE A 115 7.10 -7.99 5.26
CA ILE A 115 5.99 -8.90 5.53
C ILE A 115 4.70 -8.11 5.40
N ALA A 116 3.79 -8.58 4.56
CA ALA A 116 2.56 -7.88 4.23
C ALA A 116 1.40 -8.85 4.06
N ASN A 117 0.18 -8.36 4.24
CA ASN A 117 -1.01 -9.15 3.98
C ASN A 117 -1.14 -9.45 2.47
N GLU A 118 -1.59 -10.66 2.12
CA GLU A 118 -1.81 -11.09 0.73
C GLU A 118 -2.74 -10.17 -0.08
N MET A 119 -3.60 -9.39 0.59
CA MET A 119 -4.42 -8.36 -0.07
C MET A 119 -3.59 -7.32 -0.83
N LEU A 120 -2.32 -7.15 -0.47
CA LEU A 120 -1.41 -6.22 -1.17
C LEU A 120 -0.84 -6.80 -2.48
N ALA A 121 -1.18 -8.04 -2.83
CA ALA A 121 -0.83 -8.63 -4.14
C ALA A 121 -1.45 -7.88 -5.34
N VAL A 122 -2.43 -7.02 -5.09
CA VAL A 122 -3.05 -6.16 -6.11
C VAL A 122 -2.13 -5.04 -6.62
N PHE A 123 -1.00 -4.79 -5.95
CA PHE A 123 -0.02 -3.76 -6.31
C PHE A 123 1.20 -4.40 -6.97
N PRO A 124 1.19 -4.59 -8.31
CA PRO A 124 2.23 -5.33 -9.02
C PRO A 124 3.63 -4.72 -8.85
N GLU A 125 3.73 -3.39 -8.71
CA GLU A 125 5.00 -2.68 -8.58
C GLU A 125 5.68 -2.91 -7.22
N LEU A 126 4.93 -3.38 -6.22
CA LEU A 126 5.42 -3.62 -4.87
C LEU A 126 5.61 -5.11 -4.54
N ILE A 127 5.05 -6.01 -5.36
CA ILE A 127 4.96 -7.44 -5.03
C ILE A 127 6.34 -8.09 -4.85
N GLU A 128 7.34 -7.67 -5.62
CA GLU A 128 8.69 -8.21 -5.50
C GLU A 128 9.36 -7.86 -4.18
N ARG A 129 8.90 -6.83 -3.48
CA ARG A 129 9.42 -6.40 -2.18
C ARG A 129 8.66 -6.99 -1.01
N TYR A 130 7.57 -7.74 -1.26
CA TYR A 130 6.73 -8.29 -0.21
C TYR A 130 6.99 -9.77 0.01
N ILE A 131 6.87 -10.18 1.28
CA ILE A 131 6.61 -11.55 1.70
C ILE A 131 5.14 -11.56 2.10
N LEU A 132 4.29 -12.07 1.21
CA LEU A 132 2.86 -12.08 1.41
C LEU A 132 2.48 -13.20 2.39
N VAL A 133 1.67 -12.85 3.38
CA VAL A 133 1.16 -13.77 4.39
C VAL A 133 -0.35 -13.63 4.50
N ASN A 134 -1.04 -14.75 4.69
CA ASN A 134 -2.45 -14.74 5.01
C ASN A 134 -2.62 -14.62 6.53
N ALA A 135 -2.91 -13.42 7.00
CA ALA A 135 -3.08 -13.15 8.44
C ALA A 135 -4.40 -13.71 9.02
N PHE A 136 -5.31 -14.19 8.17
CA PHE A 136 -6.63 -14.69 8.56
C PHE A 136 -6.76 -16.21 8.44
N ASP A 137 -5.77 -16.88 7.86
CA ASP A 137 -5.75 -18.33 7.76
C ASP A 137 -5.20 -18.94 9.06
N SER A 138 -6.08 -19.51 9.86
CA SER A 138 -5.74 -20.20 11.12
C SER A 138 -5.42 -21.68 10.93
N THR A 139 -5.27 -22.15 9.69
CA THR A 139 -4.96 -23.55 9.37
C THR A 139 -3.46 -23.75 9.24
N THR A 140 -2.73 -23.63 10.33
CA THR A 140 -1.37 -24.16 10.53
C THR A 140 -1.30 -24.97 11.82
#